data_871447e165d8d62b05d734cfb6041dd6
#
_entry.id   871447e165d8d62b05d734cfb6041dd6
#
_cell.length_a   1.000
_cell.length_b   1.000
_cell.length_c   1.000
_cell.angle_alpha   90.00
_cell.angle_beta   90.00
_cell.angle_gamma   90.00
#
_symmetry.space_group_name_H-M   'P 1'
#
loop_
_entity.id
_entity.type
_entity.pdbx_description
1 polymer ?
#
loop_
_entity_poly.entity_id
_entity_poly.type
_entity_poly.pdbx_seq_one_letter_code
_entity_poly.pdbx_strand_id
1 'polypeptide(L)'
;FYQSLSYFISYHILSQLTISYRTSLKMREEQILKRSALSPRERKGIHMKFYGMQKLSLLDFPGKMCATVFTGGCNYRCPFCHNSSLVEAERLCGGQTIDGEEVIRFLRRREGILEGIAITGGEPTLWGEQLVSFIRKVKEQTDMLVKLDTNGTHPDVLRECIAAGIDYVAMDIKSSEERYHIVAGHADTRLDKVKESISILLGGEVDYEFRTTAVKPLHTAEDFNGIGQLISGAKRYFIQCYKDSGDILIESDEAAAEYERSAVGTAELGAYSKDELESFLAIAKKYIPTAELRGVD
;
A
#
# COMPACT_ATOMS: atom_id res chain seq x y z
N PHE A 1 -35.33 -44.13 -0.23
CA PHE A 1 -34.62 -43.33 -1.26
C PHE A 1 -34.01 -42.03 -0.70
N TYR A 2 -34.60 -41.38 0.30
CA TYR A 2 -34.09 -40.11 0.88
C TYR A 2 -32.94 -40.30 1.87
N GLN A 3 -32.81 -41.41 2.56
CA GLN A 3 -31.71 -41.66 3.50
C GLN A 3 -30.35 -41.98 2.84
N SER A 4 -30.36 -42.58 1.63
CA SER A 4 -29.11 -42.90 0.91
C SER A 4 -28.45 -41.70 0.27
N LEU A 5 -29.21 -40.65 -0.12
CA LEU A 5 -28.66 -39.43 -0.69
C LEU A 5 -27.95 -38.56 0.35
N SER A 6 -28.46 -38.50 1.58
CA SER A 6 -27.86 -37.75 2.69
C SER A 6 -26.50 -38.31 3.10
N TYR A 7 -26.34 -39.63 3.10
CA TYR A 7 -25.05 -40.27 3.40
C TYR A 7 -24.00 -40.03 2.30
N PHE A 8 -24.41 -40.02 1.02
CA PHE A 8 -23.48 -39.77 -0.10
C PHE A 8 -22.97 -38.33 -0.11
N ILE A 9 -23.83 -37.35 0.18
CA ILE A 9 -23.43 -35.91 0.24
C ILE A 9 -22.50 -35.65 1.44
N SER A 10 -22.79 -36.24 2.61
CA SER A 10 -21.92 -36.13 3.78
C SER A 10 -20.55 -36.76 3.56
N TYR A 11 -20.47 -37.89 2.89
CA TYR A 11 -19.21 -38.57 2.60
C TYR A 11 -18.36 -37.81 1.60
N HIS A 12 -19.00 -37.19 0.60
CA HIS A 12 -18.30 -36.39 -0.42
C HIS A 12 -17.73 -35.08 0.18
N ILE A 13 -18.49 -34.41 1.04
CA ILE A 13 -18.04 -33.18 1.76
C ILE A 13 -16.88 -33.50 2.71
N LEU A 14 -16.98 -34.59 3.49
CA LEU A 14 -15.90 -35.04 4.38
C LEU A 14 -14.64 -35.44 3.62
N SER A 15 -14.77 -36.09 2.45
CA SER A 15 -13.62 -36.45 1.62
C SER A 15 -12.91 -35.20 1.04
N GLN A 16 -13.67 -34.20 0.58
CA GLN A 16 -13.14 -32.92 0.07
C GLN A 16 -12.42 -32.11 1.19
N LEU A 17 -13.01 -32.06 2.39
CA LEU A 17 -12.39 -31.43 3.56
C LEU A 17 -11.10 -32.15 3.97
N THR A 18 -11.07 -33.49 3.91
CA THR A 18 -9.90 -34.30 4.26
C THR A 18 -8.77 -34.12 3.23
N ILE A 19 -9.10 -34.00 1.94
CA ILE A 19 -8.13 -33.74 0.87
C ILE A 19 -7.57 -32.33 1.01
N SER A 20 -8.42 -31.31 1.23
CA SER A 20 -8.01 -29.92 1.46
C SER A 20 -7.09 -29.79 2.69
N TYR A 21 -7.42 -30.45 3.79
CA TYR A 21 -6.60 -30.48 5.01
C TYR A 21 -5.24 -31.17 4.80
N ARG A 22 -5.21 -32.30 4.09
CA ARG A 22 -3.96 -33.01 3.74
C ARG A 22 -3.08 -32.19 2.80
N THR A 23 -3.67 -31.48 1.85
CA THR A 23 -2.94 -30.57 0.93
C THR A 23 -2.33 -29.41 1.73
N SER A 24 -3.09 -28.82 2.65
CA SER A 24 -2.61 -27.76 3.54
C SER A 24 -1.47 -28.24 4.45
N LEU A 25 -1.57 -29.45 5.03
CA LEU A 25 -0.49 -30.06 5.83
C LEU A 25 0.76 -30.32 4.99
N LYS A 26 0.62 -30.82 3.78
CA LYS A 26 1.75 -31.08 2.88
C LYS A 26 2.47 -29.79 2.46
N MET A 27 1.70 -28.73 2.18
CA MET A 27 2.26 -27.41 1.93
C MET A 27 3.00 -26.83 3.15
N ARG A 28 2.46 -27.05 4.37
CA ARG A 28 3.16 -26.68 5.63
C ARG A 28 4.45 -27.48 5.84
N GLU A 29 4.45 -28.77 5.56
CA GLU A 29 5.66 -29.61 5.65
C GLU A 29 6.72 -29.21 4.61
N GLU A 30 6.33 -28.91 3.37
CA GLU A 30 7.26 -28.39 2.35
C GLU A 30 7.83 -27.00 2.72
N GLN A 31 7.02 -26.14 3.34
CA GLN A 31 7.48 -24.87 3.88
C GLN A 31 8.46 -25.05 5.04
N ILE A 32 8.22 -26.02 5.93
CA ILE A 32 9.14 -26.36 7.04
C ILE A 32 10.47 -26.91 6.50
N LEU A 33 10.44 -27.73 5.47
CA LEU A 33 11.64 -28.28 4.82
C LEU A 33 12.45 -27.17 4.09
N LYS A 34 11.78 -26.24 3.43
CA LYS A 34 12.44 -25.04 2.87
C LYS A 34 13.06 -24.15 3.93
N ARG A 35 12.51 -24.10 5.15
CA ARG A 35 13.07 -23.38 6.31
C ARG A 35 14.44 -23.92 6.76
N SER A 36 14.68 -25.22 6.64
CA SER A 36 15.97 -25.82 7.04
C SER A 36 17.11 -25.52 6.07
N ALA A 37 16.80 -25.02 4.87
CA ALA A 37 17.75 -24.74 3.80
C ALA A 37 18.24 -23.27 3.76
N LEU A 38 17.75 -22.39 4.66
CA LEU A 38 18.20 -21.00 4.72
C LEU A 38 19.66 -20.88 5.13
N SER A 39 20.43 -20.12 4.37
CA SER A 39 21.85 -19.88 4.63
C SER A 39 22.09 -19.14 5.95
N PRO A 40 23.28 -19.20 6.55
CA PRO A 40 23.61 -18.42 7.76
C PRO A 40 23.48 -16.91 7.60
N ARG A 41 23.50 -16.38 6.37
CA ARG A 41 23.24 -14.97 6.04
C ARG A 41 21.77 -14.59 6.22
N GLU A 42 20.85 -15.48 5.86
CA GLU A 42 19.41 -15.31 6.03
C GLU A 42 18.95 -15.46 7.48
N ARG A 43 19.80 -16.01 8.34
CA ARG A 43 19.57 -16.11 9.81
C ARG A 43 20.05 -14.89 10.59
N LYS A 44 20.87 -14.00 10.03
CA LYS A 44 21.15 -12.69 10.64
C LYS A 44 19.89 -11.85 10.47
N GLY A 45 19.16 -11.64 11.58
CA GLY A 45 17.90 -10.92 11.60
C GLY A 45 17.99 -9.62 10.83
N ILE A 46 17.36 -9.57 9.65
CA ILE A 46 17.14 -8.34 8.93
C ILE A 46 16.11 -7.60 9.76
N HIS A 47 16.55 -6.58 10.48
CA HIS A 47 15.70 -5.85 11.41
C HIS A 47 14.94 -4.77 10.66
N MET A 48 13.67 -5.05 10.34
CA MET A 48 12.73 -4.03 9.90
C MET A 48 12.35 -3.16 11.09
N LYS A 49 12.43 -1.84 10.93
CA LYS A 49 12.05 -0.85 11.94
C LYS A 49 10.86 -0.04 11.47
N PHE A 50 9.95 0.22 12.39
CA PHE A 50 8.78 1.07 12.16
C PHE A 50 8.82 2.28 13.09
N TYR A 51 8.38 3.42 12.59
CA TYR A 51 8.38 4.70 13.29
C TYR A 51 7.02 5.01 13.92
N GLY A 52 6.06 4.14 13.73
CA GLY A 52 4.74 4.22 14.35
C GLY A 52 3.95 2.93 14.15
N MET A 53 2.95 2.73 15.01
CA MET A 53 2.01 1.64 14.91
C MET A 53 0.64 2.04 15.44
N GLN A 54 -0.37 1.92 14.60
CA GLN A 54 -1.77 1.96 14.99
C GLN A 54 -2.25 0.52 15.22
N LYS A 55 -2.65 0.22 16.44
CA LYS A 55 -2.97 -1.15 16.86
C LYS A 55 -4.27 -1.71 16.30
N LEU A 56 -5.16 -0.83 15.82
CA LEU A 56 -6.43 -1.16 15.19
C LEU A 56 -6.82 -0.06 14.20
N SER A 57 -7.11 -0.45 12.98
CA SER A 57 -7.71 0.39 11.94
C SER A 57 -8.81 -0.38 11.22
N LEU A 58 -9.87 0.34 10.86
CA LEU A 58 -10.97 -0.14 10.01
C LEU A 58 -10.94 0.50 8.62
N LEU A 59 -9.97 1.38 8.36
CA LEU A 59 -9.88 2.20 7.15
C LEU A 59 -8.69 1.81 6.26
N ASP A 60 -7.58 1.35 6.86
CA ASP A 60 -6.32 1.19 6.14
C ASP A 60 -6.25 -0.08 5.30
N PHE A 61 -7.12 -1.06 5.55
CA PHE A 61 -7.24 -2.26 4.72
C PHE A 61 -8.71 -2.46 4.31
N PRO A 62 -9.06 -2.41 3.01
CA PRO A 62 -10.44 -2.49 2.58
C PRO A 62 -11.19 -3.70 3.13
N GLY A 63 -12.26 -3.46 3.91
CA GLY A 63 -13.11 -4.49 4.48
C GLY A 63 -12.47 -5.38 5.54
N LYS A 64 -11.33 -4.97 6.11
CA LYS A 64 -10.58 -5.75 7.11
C LYS A 64 -10.27 -4.94 8.36
N MET A 65 -10.34 -5.58 9.52
CA MET A 65 -9.75 -5.07 10.75
C MET A 65 -8.24 -5.32 10.71
N CYS A 66 -7.43 -4.28 10.71
CA CYS A 66 -5.99 -4.43 10.61
C CYS A 66 -5.24 -3.60 11.66
N ALA A 67 -3.99 -3.97 11.91
CA ALA A 67 -3.01 -3.05 12.46
C ALA A 67 -2.33 -2.29 11.32
N THR A 68 -1.90 -1.05 11.57
CA THR A 68 -1.16 -0.25 10.59
C THR A 68 0.22 0.08 11.15
N VAL A 69 1.27 -0.17 10.37
CA VAL A 69 2.65 0.15 10.74
C VAL A 69 3.24 1.15 9.75
N PHE A 70 4.05 2.05 10.26
CA PHE A 70 4.57 3.19 9.52
C PHE A 70 6.08 3.11 9.36
N THR A 71 6.56 3.05 8.11
CA THR A 71 7.97 3.11 7.78
C THR A 71 8.47 4.55 7.75
N GLY A 72 9.75 4.75 8.01
CA GLY A 72 10.41 6.05 7.83
C GLY A 72 11.16 6.14 6.51
N GLY A 73 11.34 7.38 6.05
CA GLY A 73 11.98 7.70 4.79
C GLY A 73 11.01 7.70 3.60
N CYS A 74 11.13 8.70 2.74
CA CYS A 74 10.43 8.78 1.48
C CYS A 74 11.33 9.42 0.43
N ASN A 75 11.26 8.97 -0.80
CA ASN A 75 11.97 9.55 -1.94
C ASN A 75 11.18 10.67 -2.64
N TYR A 76 9.94 10.92 -2.22
CA TYR A 76 9.13 12.05 -2.67
C TYR A 76 9.03 13.13 -1.59
N ARG A 77 8.68 14.34 -2.01
CA ARG A 77 8.46 15.53 -1.16
C ARG A 77 7.11 16.16 -1.51
N CYS A 78 6.05 15.33 -1.57
CA CYS A 78 4.71 15.79 -1.91
C CYS A 78 4.28 16.91 -0.94
N PRO A 79 3.92 18.12 -1.42
CA PRO A 79 3.61 19.26 -0.55
C PRO A 79 2.48 18.99 0.46
N PHE A 80 1.53 18.13 0.07
CA PHE A 80 0.35 17.73 0.85
C PHE A 80 0.54 16.44 1.65
N CYS A 81 1.79 16.04 1.93
CA CYS A 81 2.06 14.78 2.62
C CYS A 81 1.51 14.82 4.06
N HIS A 82 0.57 13.92 4.38
CA HIS A 82 0.01 13.76 5.73
C HIS A 82 0.95 13.08 6.72
N ASN A 83 2.04 12.50 6.24
CA ASN A 83 3.05 11.82 7.02
C ASN A 83 4.39 12.57 6.91
N SER A 84 4.37 13.91 6.96
CA SER A 84 5.55 14.74 6.73
C SER A 84 6.68 14.37 7.69
N SER A 85 6.37 14.15 8.96
CA SER A 85 7.30 13.72 9.99
C SER A 85 8.01 12.39 9.69
N LEU A 86 7.40 11.53 8.86
CA LEU A 86 7.98 10.25 8.44
C LEU A 86 8.90 10.37 7.23
N VAL A 87 8.83 11.47 6.48
CA VAL A 87 9.68 11.68 5.30
C VAL A 87 11.15 11.73 5.70
N GLU A 88 11.46 12.36 6.82
CA GLU A 88 12.79 12.45 7.43
C GLU A 88 12.80 11.83 8.84
N ALA A 89 12.23 10.66 8.97
CA ALA A 89 11.91 10.04 10.26
C ALA A 89 13.13 9.89 11.19
N GLU A 90 14.32 9.61 10.66
CA GLU A 90 15.54 9.51 11.48
C GLU A 90 15.88 10.82 12.17
N ARG A 91 15.62 11.95 11.51
CA ARG A 91 15.89 13.31 12.05
C ARG A 91 14.79 13.74 13.00
N LEU A 92 13.52 13.49 12.67
CA LEU A 92 12.36 14.08 13.35
C LEU A 92 11.78 13.21 14.48
N CYS A 93 11.83 11.88 14.36
CA CYS A 93 11.24 10.98 15.35
C CYS A 93 12.15 10.63 16.54
N GLY A 94 13.29 11.33 16.70
CA GLY A 94 14.17 11.13 17.86
C GLY A 94 14.68 9.71 18.07
N GLY A 95 14.67 8.88 17.03
CA GLY A 95 15.20 7.51 17.06
C GLY A 95 14.30 6.46 17.75
N GLN A 96 13.11 6.81 18.21
CA GLN A 96 12.17 5.81 18.74
C GLN A 96 11.59 4.98 17.62
N THR A 97 11.87 3.69 17.62
CA THR A 97 11.38 2.74 16.61
C THR A 97 10.82 1.50 17.28
N ILE A 98 9.91 0.83 16.58
CA ILE A 98 9.33 -0.45 16.93
C ILE A 98 10.03 -1.51 16.07
N ASP A 99 10.60 -2.53 16.68
CA ASP A 99 11.23 -3.63 15.97
C ASP A 99 10.19 -4.53 15.30
N GLY A 100 10.48 -5.00 14.06
CA GLY A 100 9.57 -5.86 13.31
C GLY A 100 9.19 -7.15 14.04
N GLU A 101 10.10 -7.71 14.86
CA GLU A 101 9.79 -8.87 15.69
C GLU A 101 8.78 -8.53 16.80
N GLU A 102 8.79 -7.29 17.30
CA GLU A 102 7.78 -6.83 18.26
C GLU A 102 6.40 -6.72 17.60
N VAL A 103 6.35 -6.20 16.36
CA VAL A 103 5.12 -6.16 15.57
C VAL A 103 4.57 -7.57 15.34
N ILE A 104 5.41 -8.54 14.94
CA ILE A 104 4.98 -9.92 14.72
C ILE A 104 4.45 -10.54 16.03
N ARG A 105 5.14 -10.32 17.15
CA ARG A 105 4.63 -10.78 18.46
C ARG A 105 3.28 -10.15 18.83
N PHE A 106 3.06 -8.89 18.46
CA PHE A 106 1.77 -8.23 18.66
C PHE A 106 0.69 -8.89 17.79
N LEU A 107 0.93 -9.09 16.49
CA LEU A 107 -0.02 -9.71 15.56
C LEU A 107 -0.45 -11.09 16.04
N ARG A 108 0.50 -11.93 16.45
CA ARG A 108 0.22 -13.27 16.98
C ARG A 108 -0.72 -13.25 18.20
N ARG A 109 -0.57 -12.24 19.09
CA ARG A 109 -1.48 -12.08 20.25
C ARG A 109 -2.86 -11.55 19.87
N ARG A 110 -3.04 -11.14 18.62
CA ARG A 110 -4.29 -10.58 18.08
C ARG A 110 -4.94 -11.46 17.02
N GLU A 111 -4.43 -12.66 16.81
CA GLU A 111 -5.09 -13.67 15.95
C GLU A 111 -6.53 -13.92 16.44
N GLY A 112 -7.45 -14.02 15.46
CA GLY A 112 -8.88 -14.10 15.73
C GLY A 112 -9.59 -12.77 16.04
N ILE A 113 -8.84 -11.65 16.19
CA ILE A 113 -9.37 -10.29 16.32
C ILE A 113 -9.00 -9.47 15.09
N LEU A 114 -7.69 -9.38 14.78
CA LEU A 114 -7.21 -8.73 13.56
C LEU A 114 -7.22 -9.73 12.41
N GLU A 115 -7.57 -9.24 11.23
CA GLU A 115 -7.54 -9.99 9.98
C GLU A 115 -6.26 -9.71 9.18
N GLY A 116 -5.59 -8.57 9.43
CA GLY A 116 -4.41 -8.20 8.65
C GLY A 116 -3.55 -7.11 9.25
N ILE A 117 -2.54 -6.76 8.46
CA ILE A 117 -1.63 -5.63 8.71
C ILE A 117 -1.52 -4.78 7.44
N ALA A 118 -1.59 -3.46 7.58
CA ALA A 118 -1.26 -2.49 6.55
C ALA A 118 0.15 -1.94 6.82
N ILE A 119 1.00 -1.96 5.80
CA ILE A 119 2.36 -1.41 5.83
C ILE A 119 2.35 -0.14 5.00
N THR A 120 2.60 1.01 5.64
CA THR A 120 2.53 2.35 5.05
C THR A 120 3.62 3.25 5.65
N GLY A 121 3.46 4.57 5.63
CA GLY A 121 4.35 5.52 6.28
C GLY A 121 4.96 6.52 5.30
N GLY A 122 6.28 6.57 5.18
CA GLY A 122 6.99 7.21 4.10
C GLY A 122 6.83 6.39 2.79
N GLU A 123 7.91 5.80 2.31
CA GLU A 123 7.83 4.83 1.21
C GLU A 123 8.39 3.48 1.68
N PRO A 124 7.52 2.46 1.93
CA PRO A 124 7.97 1.19 2.46
C PRO A 124 8.97 0.45 1.56
N THR A 125 8.85 0.58 0.23
CA THR A 125 9.73 -0.14 -0.71
C THR A 125 11.20 0.34 -0.67
N LEU A 126 11.48 1.49 -0.05
CA LEU A 126 12.87 1.92 0.23
C LEU A 126 13.63 0.94 1.14
N TRP A 127 12.92 0.16 1.95
CA TRP A 127 13.49 -0.81 2.87
C TRP A 127 13.92 -2.12 2.19
N GLY A 128 13.61 -2.31 0.90
CA GLY A 128 14.08 -3.40 0.06
C GLY A 128 13.94 -4.78 0.71
N GLU A 129 15.06 -5.52 0.82
CA GLU A 129 15.09 -6.87 1.39
C GLU A 129 14.54 -6.95 2.84
N GLN A 130 14.66 -5.87 3.62
CA GLN A 130 14.12 -5.82 4.99
C GLN A 130 12.60 -5.90 4.99
N LEU A 131 11.93 -5.15 4.10
CA LEU A 131 10.48 -5.20 3.92
C LEU A 131 10.04 -6.60 3.46
N VAL A 132 10.69 -7.15 2.44
CA VAL A 132 10.38 -8.48 1.89
C VAL A 132 10.52 -9.56 2.95
N SER A 133 11.61 -9.52 3.74
CA SER A 133 11.85 -10.45 4.84
C SER A 133 10.79 -10.33 5.94
N PHE A 134 10.38 -9.10 6.28
CA PHE A 134 9.31 -8.87 7.26
C PHE A 134 7.98 -9.46 6.78
N ILE A 135 7.60 -9.22 5.52
CA ILE A 135 6.38 -9.78 4.92
C ILE A 135 6.40 -11.31 4.99
N ARG A 136 7.49 -11.95 4.58
CA ARG A 136 7.62 -13.42 4.67
C ARG A 136 7.42 -13.92 6.10
N LYS A 137 8.05 -13.26 7.08
CA LYS A 137 7.88 -13.64 8.50
C LYS A 137 6.44 -13.47 8.99
N VAL A 138 5.75 -12.40 8.60
CA VAL A 138 4.32 -12.24 8.93
C VAL A 138 3.51 -13.40 8.36
N LYS A 139 3.68 -13.71 7.06
CA LYS A 139 2.97 -14.82 6.39
C LYS A 139 3.33 -16.20 6.94
N GLU A 140 4.56 -16.37 7.44
CA GLU A 140 5.00 -17.62 8.02
C GLU A 140 4.54 -17.84 9.47
N GLN A 141 4.40 -16.77 10.24
CA GLN A 141 4.21 -16.84 11.68
C GLN A 141 2.81 -16.45 12.14
N THR A 142 1.97 -15.93 11.23
CA THR A 142 0.60 -15.50 11.51
C THR A 142 -0.31 -15.85 10.34
N ASP A 143 -1.62 -15.85 10.58
CA ASP A 143 -2.65 -15.96 9.53
C ASP A 143 -3.08 -14.57 8.96
N MET A 144 -2.29 -13.52 9.22
CA MET A 144 -2.63 -12.15 8.82
C MET A 144 -2.52 -11.95 7.30
N LEU A 145 -3.50 -11.23 6.76
CA LEU A 145 -3.40 -10.64 5.43
C LEU A 145 -2.45 -9.44 5.48
N VAL A 146 -1.68 -9.24 4.42
CA VAL A 146 -0.71 -8.15 4.32
C VAL A 146 -1.07 -7.20 3.20
N LYS A 147 -1.29 -5.92 3.54
CA LYS A 147 -1.45 -4.82 2.59
C LYS A 147 -0.21 -3.95 2.56
N LEU A 148 0.20 -3.55 1.37
CA LEU A 148 1.29 -2.61 1.12
C LEU A 148 0.76 -1.34 0.47
N ASP A 149 1.06 -0.18 1.06
CA ASP A 149 0.92 1.14 0.42
C ASP A 149 2.26 1.54 -0.19
N THR A 150 2.26 2.05 -1.43
CA THR A 150 3.50 2.44 -2.11
C THR A 150 3.27 3.56 -3.14
N ASN A 151 4.31 4.34 -3.41
CA ASN A 151 4.35 5.30 -4.52
C ASN A 151 4.82 4.67 -5.85
N GLY A 152 5.17 3.39 -5.84
CA GLY A 152 5.48 2.61 -7.03
C GLY A 152 6.88 2.81 -7.62
N THR A 153 7.78 3.53 -6.96
CA THR A 153 9.12 3.86 -7.51
C THR A 153 10.13 2.70 -7.50
N HIS A 154 9.78 1.57 -6.88
CA HIS A 154 10.65 0.39 -6.74
C HIS A 154 9.94 -0.89 -7.22
N PRO A 155 9.74 -1.06 -8.55
CA PRO A 155 9.03 -2.21 -9.11
C PRO A 155 9.68 -3.56 -8.78
N ASP A 156 11.01 -3.61 -8.64
CA ASP A 156 11.73 -4.83 -8.30
C ASP A 156 11.34 -5.31 -6.88
N VAL A 157 11.33 -4.37 -5.92
CA VAL A 157 10.90 -4.67 -4.53
C VAL A 157 9.41 -5.03 -4.49
N LEU A 158 8.57 -4.36 -5.31
CA LEU A 158 7.15 -4.71 -5.42
C LEU A 158 6.96 -6.16 -5.89
N ARG A 159 7.69 -6.62 -6.92
CA ARG A 159 7.66 -8.03 -7.36
C ARG A 159 8.08 -8.98 -6.25
N GLU A 160 9.14 -8.64 -5.52
CA GLU A 160 9.61 -9.46 -4.41
C GLU A 160 8.60 -9.52 -3.26
N CYS A 161 7.89 -8.41 -2.96
CA CYS A 161 6.79 -8.38 -2.00
C CYS A 161 5.61 -9.26 -2.45
N ILE A 162 5.23 -9.22 -3.74
CA ILE A 162 4.19 -10.10 -4.30
C ILE A 162 4.62 -11.56 -4.15
N ALA A 163 5.84 -11.90 -4.51
CA ALA A 163 6.39 -13.24 -4.34
C ALA A 163 6.51 -13.67 -2.87
N ALA A 164 6.63 -12.73 -1.94
CA ALA A 164 6.62 -12.98 -0.49
C ALA A 164 5.22 -13.21 0.07
N GLY A 165 4.16 -12.96 -0.71
CA GLY A 165 2.77 -13.29 -0.38
C GLY A 165 1.97 -12.12 0.18
N ILE A 166 2.20 -10.89 -0.27
CA ILE A 166 1.25 -9.80 0.02
C ILE A 166 -0.10 -10.09 -0.61
N ASP A 167 -1.16 -9.65 0.06
CA ASP A 167 -2.54 -9.93 -0.35
C ASP A 167 -3.18 -8.72 -1.05
N TYR A 168 -2.68 -7.52 -0.81
CA TYR A 168 -3.24 -6.29 -1.37
C TYR A 168 -2.19 -5.20 -1.55
N VAL A 169 -2.26 -4.46 -2.65
CA VAL A 169 -1.43 -3.27 -2.90
C VAL A 169 -2.30 -2.06 -3.14
N ALA A 170 -2.04 -0.98 -2.42
CA ALA A 170 -2.59 0.34 -2.74
C ALA A 170 -1.46 1.23 -3.24
N MET A 171 -1.50 1.57 -4.53
CA MET A 171 -0.46 2.38 -5.16
C MET A 171 -0.97 3.78 -5.47
N ASP A 172 -0.21 4.77 -5.01
CA ASP A 172 -0.53 6.16 -5.25
C ASP A 172 -0.04 6.62 -6.62
N ILE A 173 -0.93 7.15 -7.44
CA ILE A 173 -0.63 7.85 -8.68
C ILE A 173 -0.72 9.34 -8.38
N LYS A 174 0.42 10.04 -8.50
CA LYS A 174 0.50 11.42 -8.00
C LYS A 174 -0.14 12.42 -8.95
N SER A 175 0.06 12.30 -10.28
CA SER A 175 -0.53 13.18 -11.28
C SER A 175 -0.45 12.56 -12.69
N SER A 176 -0.80 13.35 -13.73
CA SER A 176 -0.42 13.07 -15.11
C SER A 176 1.10 13.04 -15.29
N GLU A 177 1.59 12.44 -16.37
CA GLU A 177 3.03 12.32 -16.64
C GLU A 177 3.73 13.69 -16.66
N GLU A 178 3.09 14.67 -17.28
CA GLU A 178 3.63 16.02 -17.47
C GLU A 178 3.82 16.77 -16.15
N ARG A 179 2.92 16.53 -15.19
CA ARG A 179 2.90 17.24 -13.90
C ARG A 179 3.32 16.37 -12.71
N TYR A 180 3.76 15.14 -12.98
CA TYR A 180 4.10 14.18 -11.93
C TYR A 180 5.17 14.73 -10.97
N HIS A 181 6.19 15.43 -11.52
CA HIS A 181 7.28 16.02 -10.75
C HIS A 181 6.80 17.13 -9.80
N ILE A 182 5.80 17.93 -10.19
CA ILE A 182 5.24 18.99 -9.37
C ILE A 182 4.54 18.38 -8.15
N VAL A 183 3.70 17.37 -8.38
CA VAL A 183 2.87 16.77 -7.33
C VAL A 183 3.67 15.84 -6.42
N ALA A 184 4.67 15.15 -6.97
CA ALA A 184 5.62 14.34 -6.21
C ALA A 184 6.63 15.19 -5.41
N GLY A 185 6.76 16.50 -5.73
CA GLY A 185 7.72 17.40 -5.09
C GLY A 185 9.18 16.97 -5.31
N HIS A 186 9.49 16.39 -6.48
CA HIS A 186 10.84 15.90 -6.78
C HIS A 186 11.11 15.90 -8.27
N ALA A 187 12.26 16.43 -8.70
CA ALA A 187 12.62 16.54 -10.11
C ALA A 187 12.81 15.16 -10.78
N ASP A 188 13.46 14.22 -10.10
CA ASP A 188 13.58 12.83 -10.55
C ASP A 188 12.46 11.99 -9.93
N THR A 189 11.34 11.91 -10.64
CA THR A 189 10.16 11.13 -10.20
C THR A 189 10.29 9.64 -10.41
N ARG A 190 11.32 9.19 -11.13
CA ARG A 190 11.46 7.79 -11.57
C ARG A 190 10.19 7.28 -12.26
N LEU A 191 9.59 8.09 -13.12
CA LEU A 191 8.29 7.83 -13.73
C LEU A 191 8.28 6.54 -14.57
N ASP A 192 9.42 6.19 -15.19
CA ASP A 192 9.62 4.91 -15.84
C ASP A 192 9.39 3.72 -14.91
N LYS A 193 9.88 3.81 -13.66
CA LYS A 193 9.69 2.80 -12.61
C LYS A 193 8.25 2.76 -12.11
N VAL A 194 7.62 3.93 -11.96
CA VAL A 194 6.20 4.01 -11.61
C VAL A 194 5.35 3.31 -12.67
N LYS A 195 5.60 3.56 -13.96
CA LYS A 195 4.92 2.86 -15.07
C LYS A 195 5.15 1.35 -15.07
N GLU A 196 6.36 0.92 -14.72
CA GLU A 196 6.68 -0.50 -14.56
C GLU A 196 5.86 -1.13 -13.42
N SER A 197 5.73 -0.45 -12.26
CA SER A 197 4.89 -0.89 -11.14
C SER A 197 3.41 -0.93 -11.50
N ILE A 198 2.91 0.07 -12.25
CA ILE A 198 1.55 0.05 -12.80
C ILE A 198 1.34 -1.21 -13.66
N SER A 199 2.26 -1.51 -14.57
CA SER A 199 2.17 -2.67 -15.45
C SER A 199 2.15 -4.00 -14.67
N ILE A 200 2.93 -4.12 -13.59
CA ILE A 200 2.91 -5.28 -12.69
C ILE A 200 1.52 -5.46 -12.08
N LEU A 201 0.93 -4.40 -11.54
CA LEU A 201 -0.38 -4.46 -10.88
C LEU A 201 -1.50 -4.73 -11.88
N LEU A 202 -1.47 -4.12 -13.06
CA LEU A 202 -2.42 -4.40 -14.14
C LEU A 202 -2.36 -5.87 -14.60
N GLY A 203 -1.22 -6.56 -14.44
CA GLY A 203 -1.08 -8.00 -14.64
C GLY A 203 -1.96 -8.85 -13.72
N GLY A 204 -2.37 -8.32 -12.57
CA GLY A 204 -3.42 -8.89 -11.72
C GLY A 204 -2.99 -10.09 -10.89
N GLU A 205 -1.70 -10.26 -10.60
CA GLU A 205 -1.17 -11.32 -9.74
C GLU A 205 -1.52 -11.13 -8.25
N VAL A 206 -1.86 -9.91 -7.86
CA VAL A 206 -2.29 -9.52 -6.52
C VAL A 206 -3.50 -8.60 -6.60
N ASP A 207 -4.34 -8.58 -5.58
CA ASP A 207 -5.42 -7.59 -5.49
C ASP A 207 -4.83 -6.19 -5.25
N TYR A 208 -5.39 -5.19 -5.93
CA TYR A 208 -4.84 -3.83 -5.86
C TYR A 208 -5.89 -2.74 -6.05
N GLU A 209 -5.49 -1.54 -5.69
CA GLU A 209 -6.14 -0.28 -6.05
C GLU A 209 -5.10 0.77 -6.44
N PHE A 210 -5.45 1.66 -7.36
CA PHE A 210 -4.75 2.93 -7.54
C PHE A 210 -5.48 4.04 -6.79
N ARG A 211 -4.74 5.04 -6.30
CA ARG A 211 -5.29 6.18 -5.57
C ARG A 211 -4.65 7.47 -6.03
N THR A 212 -5.42 8.55 -6.03
CA THR A 212 -4.91 9.92 -6.20
C THR A 212 -5.59 10.82 -5.19
N THR A 213 -4.84 11.51 -4.34
CA THR A 213 -5.38 12.58 -3.50
C THR A 213 -5.50 13.84 -4.34
N ALA A 214 -6.73 14.30 -4.55
CA ALA A 214 -7.03 15.50 -5.33
C ALA A 214 -6.83 16.76 -4.47
N VAL A 215 -5.86 17.60 -4.83
CA VAL A 215 -5.44 18.79 -4.06
C VAL A 215 -5.44 20.02 -4.95
N LYS A 216 -6.09 21.11 -4.51
CA LYS A 216 -5.96 22.44 -5.13
C LYS A 216 -4.63 23.08 -4.75
N PRO A 217 -3.97 23.76 -5.68
CA PRO A 217 -4.18 23.86 -7.12
C PRO A 217 -3.36 22.82 -7.91
N LEU A 218 -2.91 21.75 -7.26
CA LEU A 218 -1.96 20.76 -7.82
C LEU A 218 -2.59 19.94 -8.95
N HIS A 219 -3.88 19.71 -8.92
CA HIS A 219 -4.58 18.85 -9.88
C HIS A 219 -5.61 19.65 -10.71
N THR A 220 -5.72 19.32 -11.98
CA THR A 220 -6.68 19.87 -12.91
C THR A 220 -7.46 18.75 -13.60
N ALA A 221 -8.46 19.11 -14.41
CA ALA A 221 -9.20 18.14 -15.22
C ALA A 221 -8.28 17.40 -16.22
N GLU A 222 -7.29 18.10 -16.77
CA GLU A 222 -6.28 17.55 -17.67
C GLU A 222 -5.43 16.50 -16.97
N ASP A 223 -5.07 16.73 -15.70
CA ASP A 223 -4.32 15.75 -14.90
C ASP A 223 -5.12 14.46 -14.73
N PHE A 224 -6.42 14.54 -14.42
CA PHE A 224 -7.27 13.35 -14.29
C PHE A 224 -7.47 12.62 -15.62
N ASN A 225 -7.44 13.32 -16.74
CA ASN A 225 -7.41 12.69 -18.05
C ASN A 225 -6.09 11.94 -18.29
N GLY A 226 -4.94 12.54 -17.98
CA GLY A 226 -3.62 11.90 -18.08
C GLY A 226 -3.46 10.72 -17.13
N ILE A 227 -3.92 10.84 -15.87
CA ILE A 227 -3.97 9.73 -14.91
C ILE A 227 -4.81 8.58 -15.48
N GLY A 228 -6.01 8.89 -16.00
CA GLY A 228 -6.89 7.88 -16.59
C GLY A 228 -6.22 7.11 -17.74
N GLN A 229 -5.45 7.80 -18.58
CA GLN A 229 -4.67 7.16 -19.65
C GLN A 229 -3.58 6.25 -19.07
N LEU A 230 -2.84 6.74 -18.05
CA LEU A 230 -1.71 6.04 -17.44
C LEU A 230 -2.12 4.70 -16.78
N ILE A 231 -3.30 4.66 -16.14
CA ILE A 231 -3.80 3.46 -15.43
C ILE A 231 -5.02 2.83 -16.12
N SER A 232 -5.17 3.04 -17.42
CA SER A 232 -6.29 2.51 -18.19
C SER A 232 -6.43 1.00 -18.03
N GLY A 233 -7.65 0.52 -17.81
CA GLY A 233 -7.93 -0.90 -17.57
C GLY A 233 -7.75 -1.35 -16.12
N ALA A 234 -7.45 -0.43 -15.20
CA ALA A 234 -7.36 -0.74 -13.77
C ALA A 234 -8.69 -1.30 -13.22
N LYS A 235 -8.58 -2.27 -12.31
CA LYS A 235 -9.75 -2.86 -11.64
C LYS A 235 -10.40 -1.91 -10.64
N ARG A 236 -9.59 -1.07 -9.95
CA ARG A 236 -10.04 -0.12 -8.92
C ARG A 236 -9.19 1.14 -8.97
N TYR A 237 -9.86 2.28 -8.94
CA TYR A 237 -9.23 3.59 -8.82
C TYR A 237 -10.05 4.47 -7.89
N PHE A 238 -9.37 5.11 -6.92
CA PHE A 238 -10.01 6.02 -5.97
C PHE A 238 -9.42 7.42 -6.06
N ILE A 239 -10.31 8.39 -6.31
CA ILE A 239 -9.98 9.80 -6.14
C ILE A 239 -10.30 10.16 -4.70
N GLN A 240 -9.26 10.50 -3.91
CA GLN A 240 -9.39 10.82 -2.49
C GLN A 240 -9.51 12.33 -2.31
N CYS A 241 -10.48 12.76 -1.50
CA CYS A 241 -10.57 14.14 -1.10
C CYS A 241 -9.39 14.51 -0.19
N TYR A 242 -8.71 15.61 -0.49
CA TYR A 242 -7.69 16.18 0.40
C TYR A 242 -8.34 16.64 1.71
N LYS A 243 -7.68 16.32 2.82
CA LYS A 243 -8.02 16.84 4.16
C LYS A 243 -6.75 17.42 4.74
N ASP A 244 -6.80 18.66 5.19
CA ASP A 244 -5.68 19.25 5.91
C ASP A 244 -5.57 18.60 7.29
N SER A 245 -4.42 18.00 7.57
CA SER A 245 -4.13 17.34 8.84
C SER A 245 -3.35 18.24 9.81
N GLY A 246 -2.94 19.44 9.37
CA GLY A 246 -2.08 20.33 10.14
C GLY A 246 -0.61 19.86 10.25
N ASP A 247 -0.25 18.74 9.61
CA ASP A 247 1.11 18.20 9.56
C ASP A 247 1.47 17.96 8.09
N ILE A 248 1.63 19.05 7.32
CA ILE A 248 1.98 19.01 5.91
C ILE A 248 3.43 19.43 5.68
N LEU A 249 4.06 18.84 4.66
CA LEU A 249 5.49 19.01 4.40
C LEU A 249 5.88 20.45 4.02
N ILE A 250 4.95 21.20 3.43
CA ILE A 250 5.18 22.58 2.97
C ILE A 250 5.59 23.54 4.09
N GLU A 251 5.38 23.16 5.35
CA GLU A 251 5.83 23.95 6.51
C GLU A 251 7.33 23.80 6.78
N SER A 252 8.04 22.87 6.12
CA SER A 252 9.49 22.78 6.22
C SER A 252 10.16 23.73 5.20
N ASP A 253 11.18 24.50 5.65
CA ASP A 253 11.85 25.52 4.84
C ASP A 253 12.36 25.02 3.47
N GLU A 254 12.86 23.79 3.41
CA GLU A 254 13.40 23.19 2.17
C GLU A 254 12.31 22.78 1.20
N ALA A 255 11.24 22.15 1.69
CA ALA A 255 10.11 21.73 0.87
C ALA A 255 9.29 22.93 0.40
N ALA A 256 9.14 23.98 1.23
CA ALA A 256 8.51 25.24 0.86
C ALA A 256 9.28 25.90 -0.29
N ALA A 257 10.62 25.96 -0.20
CA ALA A 257 11.47 26.56 -1.24
C ALA A 257 11.40 25.78 -2.57
N GLU A 258 11.21 24.47 -2.54
CA GLU A 258 11.04 23.66 -3.76
C GLU A 258 9.63 23.78 -4.34
N TYR A 259 8.61 23.87 -3.48
CA TYR A 259 7.24 24.15 -3.87
C TYR A 259 7.07 25.55 -4.47
N GLU A 260 7.67 26.58 -3.87
CA GLU A 260 7.65 27.95 -4.40
C GLU A 260 8.32 28.07 -5.78
N ARG A 261 9.31 27.22 -6.05
CA ARG A 261 9.96 27.11 -7.38
C ARG A 261 9.11 26.33 -8.38
N SER A 262 8.07 25.61 -7.92
CA SER A 262 7.15 24.90 -8.80
C SER A 262 6.23 25.89 -9.53
N ALA A 263 5.66 25.44 -10.67
CA ALA A 263 4.73 26.26 -11.46
C ALA A 263 3.44 26.65 -10.72
N VAL A 264 3.25 26.21 -9.49
CA VAL A 264 2.05 26.43 -8.66
C VAL A 264 2.24 27.62 -7.71
N GLY A 265 3.48 28.03 -7.42
CA GLY A 265 3.79 29.22 -6.64
C GLY A 265 3.35 29.12 -5.17
N THR A 266 3.00 30.30 -4.58
CA THR A 266 2.58 30.44 -3.18
C THR A 266 1.10 30.16 -2.92
N ALA A 267 0.40 29.44 -3.82
CA ALA A 267 -1.00 29.16 -3.65
C ALA A 267 -1.25 28.19 -2.49
N GLU A 268 -2.22 28.49 -1.63
CA GLU A 268 -2.61 27.62 -0.53
C GLU A 268 -3.18 26.29 -1.04
N LEU A 269 -2.78 25.20 -0.40
CA LEU A 269 -3.34 23.88 -0.67
C LEU A 269 -4.77 23.79 -0.12
N GLY A 270 -5.68 23.20 -0.89
CA GLY A 270 -7.07 23.11 -0.49
C GLY A 270 -7.79 21.88 -1.04
N ALA A 271 -8.94 21.59 -0.46
CA ALA A 271 -9.84 20.55 -0.94
C ALA A 271 -10.66 21.05 -2.14
N TYR A 272 -11.00 20.13 -3.03
CA TYR A 272 -12.03 20.33 -4.05
C TYR A 272 -13.42 20.13 -3.45
N SER A 273 -14.41 20.89 -3.97
CA SER A 273 -15.81 20.63 -3.66
C SER A 273 -16.25 19.27 -4.23
N LYS A 274 -17.38 18.78 -3.74
CA LYS A 274 -17.98 17.53 -4.23
C LYS A 274 -18.22 17.57 -5.74
N ASP A 275 -18.80 18.65 -6.24
CA ASP A 275 -19.12 18.81 -7.67
C ASP A 275 -17.86 18.80 -8.55
N GLU A 276 -16.77 19.43 -8.08
CA GLU A 276 -15.47 19.39 -8.76
C GLU A 276 -14.91 17.97 -8.78
N LEU A 277 -14.95 17.25 -7.64
CA LEU A 277 -14.51 15.86 -7.57
C LEU A 277 -15.36 14.92 -8.44
N GLU A 278 -16.68 15.14 -8.52
CA GLU A 278 -17.56 14.40 -9.41
C GLU A 278 -17.22 14.64 -10.89
N SER A 279 -16.80 15.87 -11.25
CA SER A 279 -16.31 16.16 -12.59
C SER A 279 -15.03 15.39 -12.93
N PHE A 280 -14.07 15.31 -12.00
CA PHE A 280 -12.86 14.51 -12.17
C PHE A 280 -13.17 13.02 -12.24
N LEU A 281 -14.11 12.55 -11.42
CA LEU A 281 -14.58 11.18 -11.47
C LEU A 281 -15.19 10.81 -12.82
N ALA A 282 -15.98 11.72 -13.40
CA ALA A 282 -16.56 11.53 -14.73
C ALA A 282 -15.51 11.40 -15.84
N ILE A 283 -14.38 12.13 -15.70
CA ILE A 283 -13.22 11.97 -16.59
C ILE A 283 -12.56 10.61 -16.39
N ALA A 284 -12.24 10.24 -15.13
CA ALA A 284 -11.59 8.99 -14.81
C ALA A 284 -12.39 7.76 -15.26
N LYS A 285 -13.72 7.81 -15.15
CA LYS A 285 -14.64 6.72 -15.57
C LYS A 285 -14.61 6.41 -17.07
N LYS A 286 -14.10 7.29 -17.90
CA LYS A 286 -13.90 7.02 -19.34
C LYS A 286 -12.83 5.94 -19.55
N TYR A 287 -11.89 5.80 -18.62
CA TYR A 287 -10.76 4.86 -18.66
C TYR A 287 -10.92 3.71 -17.67
N ILE A 288 -11.52 3.99 -16.51
CA ILE A 288 -11.73 3.04 -15.41
C ILE A 288 -13.19 3.15 -14.95
N PRO A 289 -14.12 2.38 -15.52
CA PRO A 289 -15.55 2.47 -15.18
C PRO A 289 -15.87 2.26 -13.71
N THR A 290 -15.00 1.55 -12.99
CA THR A 290 -15.10 1.24 -11.55
C THR A 290 -14.48 2.32 -10.66
N ALA A 291 -14.05 3.46 -11.20
CA ALA A 291 -13.50 4.54 -10.40
C ALA A 291 -14.55 5.12 -9.44
N GLU A 292 -14.11 5.48 -8.23
CA GLU A 292 -14.96 5.98 -7.14
C GLU A 292 -14.29 7.14 -6.40
N LEU A 293 -15.13 7.96 -5.73
CA LEU A 293 -14.66 8.96 -4.77
C LEU A 293 -14.49 8.34 -3.39
N ARG A 294 -13.51 8.82 -2.62
CA ARG A 294 -13.28 8.42 -1.24
C ARG A 294 -13.07 9.64 -0.35
N GLY A 295 -13.67 9.64 0.85
CA GLY A 295 -13.54 10.74 1.82
C GLY A 295 -14.31 12.01 1.44
N VAL A 296 -15.37 11.87 0.64
CA VAL A 296 -16.34 12.93 0.29
C VAL A 296 -17.59 12.70 1.14
N ASP A 297 -17.89 13.63 2.03
CA ASP A 297 -19.08 13.62 2.89
C ASP A 297 -20.29 14.20 2.14
#